data_d1ee9338f7fe3733e8926392c44a04b1
#
_entry.id   d1ee9338f7fe3733e8926392c44a04b1
#
_cell.length_a   1.000
_cell.length_b   1.000
_cell.length_c   1.000
_cell.angle_alpha   90.00
_cell.angle_beta   90.00
_cell.angle_gamma   90.00
#
_symmetry.space_group_name_H-M   'P 1'
#
loop_
_entity.id
_entity.type
_entity.pdbx_description
1 polymer ?
#
loop_
_entity_poly.entity_id
_entity_poly.type
_entity_poly.pdbx_seq_one_letter_code
_entity_poly.pdbx_strand_id
1 'polypeptide(L)'
;MNYCFIGFEKPRGQKYNFLDTTKVLGQKLLKFNVDFFAGYSPERINPGDKEHTLQNVIKVVSGCCDSSLEEIAKTYELVVGAGVHRAASIKVAEAAKIIENTQRDVNIALINELSIIFNKLNINTFDVLEAAGTKWNFLKFSPGLVGGHCIGVDPYY
;
A
#
# COMPACT_ATOMS: atom_id res chain seq x y z
N MET A 1 -7.73 29.16 9.58
CA MET A 1 -7.18 27.89 10.11
C MET A 1 -7.53 26.82 9.08
N ASN A 2 -6.57 26.37 8.30
CA ASN A 2 -6.79 25.39 7.23
C ASN A 2 -6.67 24.00 7.83
N TYR A 3 -7.67 23.16 7.65
CA TYR A 3 -7.65 21.79 8.16
C TYR A 3 -7.04 20.86 7.12
N CYS A 4 -6.02 20.08 7.53
CA CYS A 4 -5.45 19.00 6.72
C CYS A 4 -6.07 17.69 7.20
N PHE A 5 -6.72 16.95 6.31
CA PHE A 5 -7.22 15.62 6.59
C PHE A 5 -6.25 14.60 5.98
N ILE A 6 -5.69 13.76 6.82
CA ILE A 6 -4.95 12.56 6.39
C ILE A 6 -5.98 11.44 6.30
N GLY A 7 -6.33 11.04 5.08
CA GLY A 7 -7.22 9.90 4.86
C GLY A 7 -6.51 8.58 5.17
N PHE A 8 -7.02 7.85 6.16
CA PHE A 8 -6.65 6.46 6.40
C PHE A 8 -7.47 5.52 5.53
N GLU A 9 -6.98 4.29 5.33
CA GLU A 9 -7.62 3.27 4.52
C GLU A 9 -9.13 3.14 4.81
N LYS A 10 -9.88 2.98 3.73
CA LYS A 10 -11.33 2.93 3.70
C LYS A 10 -11.86 1.64 4.36
N PRO A 11 -12.81 1.71 5.31
CA PRO A 11 -13.54 0.52 5.74
C PRO A 11 -14.36 -0.07 4.58
N ARG A 12 -14.38 -1.41 4.47
CA ARG A 12 -15.10 -2.14 3.43
C ARG A 12 -16.54 -1.65 3.27
N GLY A 13 -16.95 -1.40 2.03
CA GLY A 13 -18.35 -1.24 1.63
C GLY A 13 -18.91 0.17 1.64
N GLN A 14 -18.15 1.19 1.96
CA GLN A 14 -18.63 2.57 1.88
C GLN A 14 -18.02 3.30 0.68
N LYS A 15 -18.84 3.66 -0.28
CA LYS A 15 -18.49 4.62 -1.35
C LYS A 15 -18.51 6.03 -0.76
N TYR A 16 -17.39 6.49 -0.19
CA TYR A 16 -17.23 7.91 0.09
C TYR A 16 -16.75 8.60 -1.19
N ASN A 17 -17.63 9.37 -1.79
CA ASN A 17 -17.16 10.38 -2.71
C ASN A 17 -16.43 11.43 -1.86
N PHE A 18 -15.20 11.76 -2.16
CA PHE A 18 -14.40 12.78 -1.46
C PHE A 18 -15.13 14.14 -1.39
N LEU A 19 -16.05 14.36 -2.33
CA LEU A 19 -16.97 15.49 -2.38
C LEU A 19 -18.10 15.43 -1.33
N ASP A 20 -18.38 14.27 -0.74
CA ASP A 20 -19.45 14.11 0.26
C ASP A 20 -19.00 14.38 1.71
N THR A 21 -17.69 14.54 1.96
CA THR A 21 -17.19 14.98 3.28
C THR A 21 -17.67 16.37 3.64
N THR A 22 -18.12 17.17 2.69
CA THR A 22 -18.77 18.46 2.92
C THR A 22 -20.08 18.36 3.72
N LYS A 23 -20.75 17.20 3.71
CA LYS A 23 -21.99 16.98 4.49
C LYS A 23 -21.76 16.60 5.95
N VAL A 24 -20.57 16.12 6.30
CA VAL A 24 -20.26 15.62 7.65
C VAL A 24 -19.84 16.76 8.60
N LEU A 25 -19.35 17.88 8.09
CA LEU A 25 -18.80 18.99 8.87
C LEU A 25 -19.78 20.11 9.20
N GLY A 26 -21.09 19.87 9.06
CA GLY A 26 -22.12 20.83 9.46
C GLY A 26 -22.47 21.86 8.38
N GLN A 27 -23.34 22.79 8.68
CA GLN A 27 -24.10 23.68 7.79
C GLN A 27 -23.28 24.59 6.85
N LYS A 28 -21.95 24.57 6.84
CA LYS A 28 -21.10 25.34 5.94
C LYS A 28 -20.46 24.43 4.91
N LEU A 29 -20.78 24.63 3.64
CA LEU A 29 -20.10 23.96 2.52
C LEU A 29 -18.64 24.44 2.45
N LEU A 30 -17.71 23.61 2.85
CA LEU A 30 -16.28 23.86 2.72
C LEU A 30 -15.83 23.52 1.29
N LYS A 31 -14.99 24.34 0.71
CA LYS A 31 -14.41 24.12 -0.63
C LYS A 31 -13.08 23.41 -0.53
N PHE A 32 -12.96 22.30 -1.23
CA PHE A 32 -11.70 21.59 -1.39
C PHE A 32 -10.63 22.48 -2.03
N ASN A 33 -9.38 22.39 -1.57
CA ASN A 33 -8.25 23.24 -1.93
C ASN A 33 -8.38 24.73 -1.57
N VAL A 34 -9.38 25.10 -0.79
CA VAL A 34 -9.59 26.47 -0.28
C VAL A 34 -9.73 26.46 1.23
N ASP A 35 -10.77 25.78 1.71
CA ASP A 35 -11.11 25.72 3.13
C ASP A 35 -10.48 24.49 3.82
N PHE A 36 -10.23 23.42 3.05
CA PHE A 36 -9.54 22.21 3.51
C PHE A 36 -8.69 21.59 2.42
N PHE A 37 -7.66 20.87 2.84
CA PHE A 37 -6.72 20.15 1.98
C PHE A 37 -6.74 18.68 2.34
N ALA A 38 -6.35 17.85 1.39
CA ALA A 38 -6.31 16.41 1.57
C ALA A 38 -4.97 15.82 1.18
N GLY A 39 -4.65 14.70 1.80
CA GLY A 39 -3.55 13.86 1.40
C GLY A 39 -3.86 12.39 1.63
N TYR A 40 -3.03 11.55 1.08
CA TYR A 40 -3.13 10.11 1.23
C TYR A 40 -1.76 9.53 1.60
N SER A 41 -1.78 8.61 2.54
CA SER A 41 -0.60 7.86 2.96
C SER A 41 -0.99 6.41 3.17
N PRO A 42 -0.55 5.48 2.28
CA PRO A 42 -0.90 4.08 2.38
C PRO A 42 -0.32 3.43 3.63
N GLU A 43 -1.05 2.46 4.18
CA GLU A 43 -0.52 1.59 5.22
C GLU A 43 0.39 0.52 4.60
N ARG A 44 1.59 0.39 5.13
CA ARG A 44 2.62 -0.54 4.65
C ARG A 44 3.10 -1.52 5.72
N ILE A 45 2.53 -1.47 6.92
CA ILE A 45 2.88 -2.33 8.04
C ILE A 45 1.97 -3.55 8.02
N ASN A 46 2.55 -4.73 8.16
CA ASN A 46 1.79 -5.96 8.30
C ASN A 46 1.39 -6.15 9.78
N PRO A 47 0.11 -6.45 10.07
CA PRO A 47 -0.30 -6.76 11.43
C PRO A 47 0.51 -7.92 12.02
N GLY A 48 1.11 -7.69 13.19
CA GLY A 48 1.92 -8.70 13.87
C GLY A 48 3.40 -8.73 13.47
N ASP A 49 3.82 -7.97 12.48
CA ASP A 49 5.23 -7.80 12.13
C ASP A 49 5.93 -6.96 13.21
N LYS A 50 6.97 -7.53 13.82
CA LYS A 50 7.75 -6.87 14.89
C LYS A 50 9.02 -6.19 14.36
N GLU A 51 9.42 -6.54 13.15
CA GLU A 51 10.63 -6.02 12.52
C GLU A 51 10.33 -4.75 11.70
N HIS A 52 9.21 -4.75 10.95
CA HIS A 52 8.82 -3.63 10.10
C HIS A 52 7.75 -2.80 10.81
N THR A 53 8.20 -1.78 11.50
CA THR A 53 7.36 -0.87 12.29
C THR A 53 7.22 0.48 11.61
N LEU A 54 6.32 1.34 12.12
CA LEU A 54 6.15 2.70 11.62
C LEU A 54 7.47 3.50 11.64
N GLN A 55 8.36 3.18 12.56
CA GLN A 55 9.63 3.92 12.72
C GLN A 55 10.69 3.54 11.69
N ASN A 56 10.70 2.29 11.20
CA ASN A 56 11.76 1.77 10.35
C ASN A 56 11.34 1.44 8.90
N VAL A 57 10.08 1.69 8.55
CA VAL A 57 9.59 1.57 7.17
C VAL A 57 9.37 2.95 6.56
N ILE A 58 9.95 3.22 5.39
CA ILE A 58 9.75 4.47 4.67
C ILE A 58 8.25 4.70 4.45
N LYS A 59 7.74 5.84 4.91
CA LYS A 59 6.33 6.20 4.75
C LYS A 59 6.10 6.92 3.42
N VAL A 60 5.19 6.41 2.59
CA VAL A 60 4.76 7.12 1.39
C VAL A 60 3.69 8.13 1.78
N VAL A 61 3.83 9.37 1.33
CA VAL A 61 2.86 10.45 1.57
C VAL A 61 2.56 11.19 0.28
N SER A 62 1.37 11.73 0.19
CA SER A 62 0.94 12.55 -0.93
C SER A 62 0.00 13.65 -0.47
N GLY A 63 -0.10 14.73 -1.24
CA GLY A 63 -0.99 15.85 -0.98
C GLY A 63 -1.75 16.26 -2.24
N CYS A 64 -2.84 16.98 -2.05
CA CYS A 64 -3.61 17.57 -3.16
C CYS A 64 -2.92 18.80 -3.78
N CYS A 65 -1.94 19.37 -3.08
CA CYS A 65 -1.04 20.44 -3.53
C CYS A 65 0.28 20.36 -2.78
N ASP A 66 1.28 21.10 -3.22
CA ASP A 66 2.64 21.07 -2.65
C ASP A 66 2.64 21.46 -1.17
N SER A 67 1.85 22.46 -0.78
CA SER A 67 1.77 22.89 0.62
C SER A 67 1.21 21.79 1.53
N SER A 68 0.15 21.09 1.11
CA SER A 68 -0.41 19.98 1.89
C SER A 68 0.53 18.78 1.94
N LEU A 69 1.22 18.48 0.83
CA LEU A 69 2.24 17.43 0.79
C LEU A 69 3.34 17.70 1.80
N GLU A 70 3.88 18.93 1.85
CA GLU A 70 4.96 19.28 2.76
C GLU A 70 4.52 19.28 4.24
N GLU A 71 3.31 19.71 4.56
CA GLU A 71 2.78 19.64 5.93
C GLU A 71 2.60 18.19 6.38
N ILE A 72 2.07 17.31 5.50
CA ILE A 72 1.93 15.89 5.78
C ILE A 72 3.29 15.23 5.93
N ALA A 73 4.23 15.51 5.02
CA ALA A 73 5.57 14.96 5.08
C ALA A 73 6.28 15.31 6.39
N LYS A 74 6.29 16.59 6.77
CA LYS A 74 6.89 17.06 8.03
C LYS A 74 6.24 16.41 9.25
N THR A 75 4.92 16.21 9.21
CA THR A 75 4.21 15.54 10.31
C THR A 75 4.67 14.10 10.48
N TYR A 76 4.81 13.35 9.39
CA TYR A 76 5.31 11.97 9.46
C TYR A 76 6.80 11.89 9.80
N GLU A 77 7.61 12.84 9.36
CA GLU A 77 9.05 12.92 9.68
C GLU A 77 9.31 13.04 11.20
N LEU A 78 8.35 13.52 11.98
CA LEU A 78 8.45 13.55 13.44
C LEU A 78 8.44 12.15 14.09
N VAL A 79 7.84 11.17 13.42
CA VAL A 79 7.59 9.83 14.00
C VAL A 79 8.20 8.69 13.19
N VAL A 80 8.58 8.92 11.93
CA VAL A 80 9.14 7.92 11.01
C VAL A 80 10.64 8.12 10.85
N GLY A 81 11.41 7.35 11.59
CA GLY A 81 12.89 7.45 11.55
C GLY A 81 13.51 7.03 10.21
N ALA A 82 12.85 6.12 9.47
CA ALA A 82 13.29 5.66 8.14
C ALA A 82 13.11 6.70 7.03
N GLY A 83 12.39 7.78 7.31
CA GLY A 83 12.13 8.85 6.36
C GLY A 83 10.81 8.71 5.60
N VAL A 84 10.54 9.68 4.74
CA VAL A 84 9.29 9.86 4.03
C VAL A 84 9.54 9.97 2.53
N HIS A 85 8.78 9.22 1.73
CA HIS A 85 8.75 9.35 0.27
C HIS A 85 7.57 10.23 -0.14
N ARG A 86 7.85 11.35 -0.77
CA ARG A 86 6.85 12.30 -1.30
C ARG A 86 6.39 11.85 -2.67
N ALA A 87 5.21 11.26 -2.77
CA ALA A 87 4.63 10.83 -4.04
C ALA A 87 4.14 12.04 -4.84
N ALA A 88 4.29 11.98 -6.17
CA ALA A 88 3.95 13.06 -7.08
C ALA A 88 2.45 13.44 -7.09
N SER A 89 1.58 12.54 -6.63
CA SER A 89 0.14 12.79 -6.46
C SER A 89 -0.50 11.74 -5.56
N ILE A 90 -1.73 12.02 -5.12
CA ILE A 90 -2.56 11.06 -4.36
C ILE A 90 -2.74 9.78 -5.19
N LYS A 91 -3.05 9.88 -6.48
CA LYS A 91 -3.22 8.73 -7.36
C LYS A 91 -1.97 7.85 -7.47
N VAL A 92 -0.79 8.47 -7.47
CA VAL A 92 0.49 7.72 -7.48
C VAL A 92 0.67 6.95 -6.18
N ALA A 93 0.36 7.55 -5.04
CA ALA A 93 0.46 6.87 -3.76
C ALA A 93 -0.56 5.71 -3.61
N GLU A 94 -1.78 5.89 -4.12
CA GLU A 94 -2.81 4.85 -4.18
C GLU A 94 -2.37 3.69 -5.10
N ALA A 95 -1.90 4.00 -6.31
CA ALA A 95 -1.42 3.00 -7.26
C ALA A 95 -0.21 2.22 -6.72
N ALA A 96 0.70 2.88 -6.00
CA ALA A 96 1.84 2.21 -5.37
C ALA A 96 1.39 1.14 -4.37
N LYS A 97 0.37 1.42 -3.56
CA LYS A 97 -0.19 0.44 -2.61
C LYS A 97 -0.79 -0.77 -3.33
N ILE A 98 -1.54 -0.53 -4.40
CA ILE A 98 -2.15 -1.60 -5.19
C ILE A 98 -1.08 -2.48 -5.83
N ILE A 99 -0.07 -1.88 -6.46
CA ILE A 99 0.97 -2.64 -7.17
C ILE A 99 1.85 -3.46 -6.21
N GLU A 100 2.12 -2.97 -4.99
CA GLU A 100 2.85 -3.72 -3.97
C GLU A 100 2.14 -5.04 -3.63
N ASN A 101 0.82 -5.01 -3.48
CA ASN A 101 0.01 -6.19 -3.15
C ASN A 101 -0.18 -7.09 -4.36
N THR A 102 -0.55 -6.54 -5.52
CA THR A 102 -0.78 -7.30 -6.75
C THR A 102 0.49 -8.03 -7.21
N GLN A 103 1.64 -7.39 -7.14
CA GLN A 103 2.92 -7.99 -7.49
C GLN A 103 3.22 -9.24 -6.64
N ARG A 104 2.92 -9.18 -5.34
CA ARG A 104 3.10 -10.34 -4.44
C ARG A 104 2.11 -11.45 -4.77
N ASP A 105 0.85 -11.14 -4.99
CA ASP A 105 -0.20 -12.08 -5.34
C ASP A 105 0.12 -12.84 -6.63
N VAL A 106 0.44 -12.11 -7.69
CA VAL A 106 0.79 -12.69 -9.00
C VAL A 106 2.02 -13.60 -8.91
N ASN A 107 3.05 -13.22 -8.15
CA ASN A 107 4.24 -14.04 -8.00
C ASN A 107 3.95 -15.33 -7.21
N ILE A 108 3.14 -15.27 -6.16
CA ILE A 108 2.71 -16.48 -5.41
C ILE A 108 1.86 -17.38 -6.31
N ALA A 109 0.91 -16.81 -7.06
CA ALA A 109 0.09 -17.55 -8.00
C ALA A 109 0.94 -18.26 -9.07
N LEU A 110 1.94 -17.58 -9.64
CA LEU A 110 2.88 -18.18 -10.57
C LEU A 110 3.59 -19.39 -9.97
N ILE A 111 4.10 -19.26 -8.74
CA ILE A 111 4.80 -20.38 -8.09
C ILE A 111 3.84 -21.53 -7.76
N ASN A 112 2.59 -21.26 -7.43
CA ASN A 112 1.57 -22.29 -7.24
C ASN A 112 1.32 -23.07 -8.53
N GLU A 113 1.14 -22.40 -9.67
CA GLU A 113 0.98 -23.06 -10.97
C GLU A 113 2.21 -23.88 -11.36
N LEU A 114 3.42 -23.35 -11.16
CA LEU A 114 4.66 -24.09 -11.40
C LEU A 114 4.76 -25.31 -10.51
N SER A 115 4.31 -25.26 -9.25
CA SER A 115 4.33 -26.41 -8.35
C SER A 115 3.43 -27.54 -8.83
N ILE A 116 2.29 -27.22 -9.44
CA ILE A 116 1.37 -28.20 -10.05
C ILE A 116 2.06 -28.87 -11.27
N ILE A 117 2.73 -28.07 -12.11
CA ILE A 117 3.46 -28.57 -13.28
C ILE A 117 4.61 -29.48 -12.85
N PHE A 118 5.43 -29.06 -11.89
CA PHE A 118 6.58 -29.82 -11.39
C PHE A 118 6.13 -31.13 -10.75
N ASN A 119 5.03 -31.14 -10.01
CA ASN A 119 4.46 -32.36 -9.47
C ASN A 119 4.10 -33.38 -10.57
N LYS A 120 3.49 -32.93 -11.67
CA LYS A 120 3.17 -33.79 -12.82
C LYS A 120 4.43 -34.34 -13.52
N LEU A 121 5.54 -33.65 -13.43
CA LEU A 121 6.83 -34.03 -13.99
C LEU A 121 7.71 -34.82 -13.02
N ASN A 122 7.22 -35.14 -11.82
CA ASN A 122 7.98 -35.73 -10.72
C ASN A 122 9.23 -34.93 -10.32
N ILE A 123 9.13 -33.60 -10.36
CA ILE A 123 10.20 -32.69 -9.95
C ILE A 123 9.81 -32.07 -8.60
N ASN A 124 10.75 -32.00 -7.67
CA ASN A 124 10.52 -31.30 -6.38
C ASN A 124 10.58 -29.78 -6.61
N THR A 125 9.47 -29.10 -6.32
CA THR A 125 9.36 -27.66 -6.46
C THR A 125 10.39 -26.90 -5.63
N PHE A 126 10.64 -27.32 -4.40
CA PHE A 126 11.56 -26.63 -3.51
C PHE A 126 13.02 -26.73 -3.99
N ASP A 127 13.43 -27.88 -4.55
CA ASP A 127 14.77 -28.04 -5.13
C ASP A 127 14.95 -27.09 -6.33
N VAL A 128 13.92 -26.93 -7.16
CA VAL A 128 13.92 -25.97 -8.28
C VAL A 128 14.05 -24.54 -7.77
N LEU A 129 13.27 -24.17 -6.75
CA LEU A 129 13.30 -22.83 -6.17
C LEU A 129 14.63 -22.54 -5.47
N GLU A 130 15.23 -23.53 -4.82
CA GLU A 130 16.56 -23.40 -4.23
C GLU A 130 17.61 -23.15 -5.31
N ALA A 131 17.63 -23.98 -6.37
CA ALA A 131 18.54 -23.81 -7.49
C ALA A 131 18.36 -22.46 -8.18
N ALA A 132 17.13 -22.06 -8.49
CA ALA A 132 16.83 -20.76 -9.09
C ALA A 132 17.23 -19.60 -8.18
N GLY A 133 17.04 -19.75 -6.86
CA GLY A 133 17.38 -18.79 -5.83
C GLY A 133 18.86 -18.49 -5.66
N THR A 134 19.74 -19.27 -6.30
CA THR A 134 21.19 -18.98 -6.36
C THR A 134 21.51 -17.80 -7.27
N LYS A 135 20.59 -17.46 -8.19
CA LYS A 135 20.77 -16.30 -9.07
C LYS A 135 20.49 -15.01 -8.30
N TRP A 136 21.37 -14.05 -8.35
CA TRP A 136 21.36 -12.82 -7.58
C TRP A 136 20.08 -11.94 -7.75
N ASN A 137 19.43 -12.02 -8.91
CA ASN A 137 18.24 -11.23 -9.22
C ASN A 137 16.94 -12.08 -9.25
N PHE A 138 16.97 -13.31 -8.71
CA PHE A 138 15.77 -14.12 -8.59
C PHE A 138 14.95 -13.68 -7.38
N LEU A 139 13.69 -13.35 -7.61
CA LEU A 139 12.77 -13.00 -6.53
C LEU A 139 12.23 -14.27 -5.86
N LYS A 140 12.56 -14.44 -4.59
CA LYS A 140 12.20 -15.65 -3.82
C LYS A 140 10.75 -15.59 -3.37
N PHE A 141 9.91 -16.40 -4.00
CA PHE A 141 8.55 -16.71 -3.56
C PHE A 141 8.40 -18.21 -3.36
N SER A 142 7.45 -18.61 -2.51
CA SER A 142 7.15 -20.02 -2.25
C SER A 142 5.68 -20.29 -2.56
N PRO A 143 5.32 -21.56 -2.89
CA PRO A 143 3.94 -21.96 -3.01
C PRO A 143 3.18 -21.71 -1.71
N GLY A 144 1.95 -21.24 -1.80
CA GLY A 144 1.15 -20.98 -0.62
C GLY A 144 -0.13 -20.21 -0.94
N LEU A 145 -0.90 -19.97 0.11
CA LEU A 145 -2.04 -19.08 0.03
C LEU A 145 -1.60 -17.64 0.25
N VAL A 146 -2.17 -16.75 -0.53
CA VAL A 146 -2.01 -15.32 -0.30
C VAL A 146 -2.75 -14.96 0.97
N GLY A 147 -2.00 -14.65 2.02
CA GLY A 147 -2.54 -14.27 3.31
C GLY A 147 -2.66 -12.77 3.46
N GLY A 148 -3.61 -12.33 4.29
CA GLY A 148 -3.83 -10.93 4.62
C GLY A 148 -5.12 -10.37 4.06
N HIS A 149 -5.60 -9.31 4.72
CA HIS A 149 -6.91 -8.73 4.46
C HIS A 149 -6.98 -8.01 3.09
N CYS A 150 -5.87 -7.37 2.67
CA CYS A 150 -5.84 -6.52 1.47
C CYS A 150 -5.43 -7.31 0.22
N ILE A 151 -4.48 -8.25 0.33
CA ILE A 151 -3.94 -8.99 -0.83
C ILE A 151 -5.02 -9.84 -1.51
N GLY A 152 -5.96 -10.41 -0.76
CA GLY A 152 -7.08 -11.19 -1.32
C GLY A 152 -8.20 -10.35 -1.93
N VAL A 153 -8.10 -9.03 -1.94
CA VAL A 153 -9.17 -8.10 -2.39
C VAL A 153 -8.67 -7.07 -3.38
N ASP A 154 -7.50 -6.45 -3.14
CA ASP A 154 -6.97 -5.35 -3.95
C ASP A 154 -6.74 -5.71 -5.43
N PRO A 155 -6.27 -6.94 -5.80
CA PRO A 155 -6.09 -7.32 -7.20
C PRO A 155 -7.38 -7.39 -8.03
N TYR A 156 -8.55 -7.35 -7.38
CA TYR A 156 -9.86 -7.46 -8.04
C TYR A 156 -10.56 -6.10 -8.19
N TYR A 157 -9.91 -5.00 -7.87
CA TYR A 157 -10.36 -3.64 -8.14
C TYR A 157 -9.68 -3.08 -9.39
#